data_e1c72b0a2818552b680e545c704317e9
#
_entry.id   e1c72b0a2818552b680e545c704317e9
#
_cell.length_a   1.000
_cell.length_b   1.000
_cell.length_c   1.000
_cell.angle_alpha   90.00
_cell.angle_beta   90.00
_cell.angle_gamma   90.00
#
_symmetry.space_group_name_H-M   'P 1'
#
loop_
_entity.id
_entity.type
_entity.pdbx_description
1 polymer ?
#
loop_
_entity_poly.entity_id
_entity_poly.type
_entity_poly.pdbx_seq_one_letter_code
_entity_poly.pdbx_strand_id
1 'polypeptide(L)'
;TYASGEMEAHKKLIYTGSKMEVFLIYFIMIPFLFRTEYIMKLWLGEVPEYTVAFAQCIVFISLTYAAFEPIRAAVLATNKIAKFMIIPDSFYILVLPVSYFICNITENPIYMIVCIVFFDILTCCLRTYLASKVCIIKIQEMLFSIFLPCLLVASLSCLCCYVLSLITSYTISGFCILLICNSFILICIIYLVGLSSKEKYIINKLSLIHISEPTRLRRI
;
A
#
# COMPACT_ATOMS: atom_id res chain seq x y z
N THR A 1 8.65 12.05 -19.27
CA THR A 1 8.26 13.26 -18.52
C THR A 1 9.45 13.89 -17.79
N TYR A 2 10.30 13.12 -17.08
CA TYR A 2 11.52 13.69 -16.46
C TYR A 2 12.49 14.22 -17.51
N ALA A 3 12.76 13.44 -18.56
CA ALA A 3 13.64 13.81 -19.66
C ALA A 3 13.07 14.93 -20.58
N SER A 4 11.74 15.10 -20.61
CA SER A 4 11.08 16.17 -21.38
C SER A 4 11.00 17.51 -20.64
N GLY A 5 11.46 17.60 -19.39
CA GLY A 5 11.42 18.80 -18.57
C GLY A 5 10.04 19.18 -17.99
N GLU A 6 9.02 18.35 -18.19
CA GLU A 6 7.65 18.56 -17.66
C GLU A 6 7.53 18.12 -16.21
N MET A 7 8.15 18.87 -15.31
CA MET A 7 8.28 18.51 -13.90
C MET A 7 6.94 18.40 -13.15
N GLU A 8 5.94 19.22 -13.46
CA GLU A 8 4.62 19.13 -12.82
C GLU A 8 3.84 17.88 -13.25
N ALA A 9 3.96 17.48 -14.53
CA ALA A 9 3.40 16.23 -15.02
C ALA A 9 4.08 15.02 -14.38
N HIS A 10 5.39 15.09 -14.19
CA HIS A 10 6.16 14.05 -13.50
C HIS A 10 5.76 13.87 -12.05
N LYS A 11 5.65 14.97 -11.27
CA LYS A 11 5.14 14.92 -9.88
C LYS A 11 3.75 14.28 -9.80
N LYS A 12 2.83 14.72 -10.67
CA LYS A 12 1.47 14.18 -10.69
C LYS A 12 1.48 12.68 -10.96
N LEU A 13 2.33 12.21 -11.87
CA LEU A 13 2.48 10.79 -12.17
C LEU A 13 2.94 10.00 -10.94
N ILE A 14 3.93 10.50 -10.20
CA ILE A 14 4.43 9.88 -8.97
C ILE A 14 3.31 9.78 -7.92
N TYR A 15 2.63 10.88 -7.63
CA TYR A 15 1.59 10.90 -6.60
C TYR A 15 0.40 10.00 -6.95
N THR A 16 -0.05 10.06 -8.19
CA THR A 16 -1.15 9.20 -8.65
C THR A 16 -0.71 7.73 -8.68
N GLY A 17 0.51 7.44 -9.16
CA GLY A 17 1.06 6.08 -9.20
C GLY A 17 1.15 5.45 -7.81
N SER A 18 1.79 6.14 -6.85
CA SER A 18 1.89 5.67 -5.46
C SER A 18 0.53 5.36 -4.83
N LYS A 19 -0.43 6.26 -5.04
CA LYS A 19 -1.78 6.11 -4.52
C LYS A 19 -2.51 4.91 -5.13
N MET A 20 -2.44 4.77 -6.47
CA MET A 20 -3.08 3.66 -7.18
C MET A 20 -2.48 2.31 -6.83
N GLU A 21 -1.16 2.22 -6.64
CA GLU A 21 -0.49 1.00 -6.24
C GLU A 21 -0.97 0.53 -4.85
N VAL A 22 -1.04 1.44 -3.89
CA VAL A 22 -1.60 1.14 -2.56
C VAL A 22 -3.06 0.70 -2.65
N PHE A 23 -3.88 1.39 -3.45
CA PHE A 23 -5.29 1.01 -3.62
C PHE A 23 -5.45 -0.39 -4.23
N LEU A 24 -4.60 -0.76 -5.20
CA LEU A 24 -4.63 -2.11 -5.77
C LEU A 24 -4.32 -3.20 -4.74
N ILE A 25 -3.36 -2.94 -3.85
CA ILE A 25 -3.02 -3.89 -2.79
C ILE A 25 -4.17 -4.04 -1.78
N TYR A 26 -4.93 -2.99 -1.49
CA TYR A 26 -6.05 -3.04 -0.55
C TYR A 26 -7.14 -4.06 -0.92
N PHE A 27 -7.34 -4.36 -2.21
CA PHE A 27 -8.32 -5.36 -2.66
C PHE A 27 -8.09 -6.75 -2.05
N ILE A 28 -6.84 -7.13 -1.89
CA ILE A 28 -6.45 -8.44 -1.34
C ILE A 28 -6.10 -8.33 0.14
N MET A 29 -5.34 -7.31 0.52
CA MET A 29 -4.76 -7.20 1.85
C MET A 29 -5.80 -6.90 2.94
N ILE A 30 -6.81 -6.08 2.65
CA ILE A 30 -7.84 -5.77 3.67
C ILE A 30 -8.64 -7.02 4.05
N PRO A 31 -9.26 -7.79 3.12
CA PRO A 31 -9.93 -9.04 3.48
C PRO A 31 -9.00 -10.07 4.12
N PHE A 32 -7.73 -10.13 3.66
CA PHE A 32 -6.72 -11.01 4.25
C PHE A 32 -6.51 -10.69 5.73
N LEU A 33 -6.38 -9.43 6.13
CA LEU A 33 -6.18 -9.03 7.53
C LEU A 33 -7.30 -9.53 8.45
N PHE A 34 -8.56 -9.53 7.98
CA PHE A 34 -9.71 -10.00 8.77
C PHE A 34 -9.90 -11.51 8.76
N ARG A 35 -9.26 -12.23 7.84
CA ARG A 35 -9.34 -13.70 7.71
C ARG A 35 -7.98 -14.37 7.75
N THR A 36 -6.94 -13.69 8.27
CA THR A 36 -5.57 -14.21 8.33
C THR A 36 -5.51 -15.59 8.99
N GLU A 37 -6.13 -15.76 10.15
CA GLU A 37 -6.13 -17.05 10.85
C GLU A 37 -6.77 -18.17 10.03
N TYR A 38 -7.91 -17.88 9.40
CA TYR A 38 -8.59 -18.85 8.52
C TYR A 38 -7.72 -19.25 7.34
N ILE A 39 -7.09 -18.28 6.69
CA ILE A 39 -6.22 -18.52 5.53
C ILE A 39 -4.97 -19.30 5.95
N MET A 40 -4.34 -18.94 7.07
CA MET A 40 -3.19 -19.66 7.61
C MET A 40 -3.56 -21.11 7.95
N LYS A 41 -4.73 -21.33 8.56
CA LYS A 41 -5.23 -22.68 8.87
C LYS A 41 -5.51 -23.50 7.62
N LEU A 42 -6.05 -22.88 6.58
CA LEU A 42 -6.29 -23.55 5.29
C LEU A 42 -4.97 -23.96 4.61
N TRP A 43 -3.93 -23.13 4.73
CA TRP A 43 -2.64 -23.35 4.08
C TRP A 43 -1.71 -24.28 4.86
N LEU A 44 -1.60 -24.11 6.19
CA LEU A 44 -0.65 -24.82 7.04
C LEU A 44 -1.28 -26.03 7.76
N GLY A 45 -2.62 -26.11 7.85
CA GLY A 45 -3.35 -27.06 8.68
C GLY A 45 -3.31 -26.66 10.16
N GLU A 46 -2.18 -26.79 10.83
CA GLU A 46 -1.93 -26.29 12.17
C GLU A 46 -1.19 -24.95 12.11
N VAL A 47 -1.71 -23.95 12.81
CA VAL A 47 -1.15 -22.58 12.81
C VAL A 47 -0.27 -22.42 14.04
N PRO A 48 1.06 -22.31 13.90
CA PRO A 48 1.94 -22.03 15.01
C PRO A 48 1.58 -20.72 15.71
N GLU A 49 1.89 -20.64 17.01
CA GLU A 49 1.72 -19.42 17.78
C GLU A 49 2.46 -18.25 17.10
N TYR A 50 1.88 -17.06 17.14
CA TYR A 50 2.41 -15.83 16.51
C TYR A 50 2.39 -15.78 14.97
N THR A 51 2.12 -16.87 14.23
CA THR A 51 2.12 -16.87 12.74
C THR A 51 1.15 -15.82 12.17
N VAL A 52 -0.02 -15.70 12.76
CA VAL A 52 -1.03 -14.70 12.34
C VAL A 52 -0.49 -13.28 12.49
N ALA A 53 0.13 -12.97 13.63
CA ALA A 53 0.69 -11.65 13.90
C ALA A 53 1.84 -11.31 12.94
N PHE A 54 2.73 -12.27 12.66
CA PHE A 54 3.81 -12.09 11.67
C PHE A 54 3.25 -11.88 10.26
N ALA A 55 2.24 -12.64 9.85
CA ALA A 55 1.60 -12.49 8.54
C ALA A 55 0.97 -11.11 8.38
N GLN A 56 0.25 -10.62 9.40
CA GLN A 56 -0.32 -9.27 9.41
C GLN A 56 0.75 -8.17 9.37
N CYS A 57 1.87 -8.36 10.07
CA CYS A 57 3.01 -7.45 10.02
C CYS A 57 3.61 -7.36 8.61
N ILE A 58 3.82 -8.49 7.92
CA ILE A 58 4.33 -8.53 6.54
C ILE A 58 3.39 -7.77 5.60
N VAL A 59 2.06 -7.91 5.77
CA VAL A 59 1.07 -7.14 5.00
C VAL A 59 1.26 -5.64 5.20
N PHE A 60 1.42 -5.18 6.44
CA PHE A 60 1.66 -3.77 6.75
C PHE A 60 2.94 -3.25 6.08
N ILE A 61 4.04 -3.98 6.19
CA ILE A 61 5.32 -3.63 5.56
C ILE A 61 5.17 -3.57 4.03
N SER A 62 4.43 -4.51 3.43
CA SER A 62 4.19 -4.52 1.98
C SER A 62 3.44 -3.26 1.51
N LEU A 63 2.53 -2.72 2.31
CA LEU A 63 1.83 -1.47 2.01
C LEU A 63 2.76 -0.26 2.02
N THR A 64 3.70 -0.20 2.97
CA THR A 64 4.69 0.89 3.00
C THR A 64 5.61 0.83 1.79
N TYR A 65 6.08 -0.35 1.39
CA TYR A 65 6.88 -0.53 0.16
C TYR A 65 6.13 -0.08 -1.09
N ALA A 66 4.87 -0.49 -1.26
CA ALA A 66 4.05 -0.10 -2.41
C ALA A 66 3.88 1.42 -2.53
N ALA A 67 3.67 2.12 -1.41
CA ALA A 67 3.55 3.57 -1.43
C ALA A 67 4.83 4.27 -1.91
N PHE A 68 6.00 3.65 -1.71
CA PHE A 68 7.30 4.23 -2.07
C PHE A 68 7.84 3.78 -3.43
N GLU A 69 7.29 2.76 -4.07
CA GLU A 69 7.82 2.23 -5.32
C GLU A 69 7.83 3.26 -6.48
N PRO A 70 6.78 4.04 -6.76
CA PRO A 70 6.83 5.08 -7.78
C PRO A 70 7.78 6.24 -7.41
N ILE A 71 7.95 6.53 -6.12
CA ILE A 71 8.91 7.52 -5.63
C ILE A 71 10.33 7.02 -5.87
N ARG A 72 10.60 5.74 -5.61
CA ARG A 72 11.88 5.08 -5.89
C ARG A 72 12.22 5.13 -7.39
N ALA A 73 11.25 4.82 -8.25
CA ALA A 73 11.41 4.93 -9.70
C ALA A 73 11.74 6.36 -10.14
N ALA A 74 11.13 7.36 -9.52
CA ALA A 74 11.45 8.76 -9.79
C ALA A 74 12.86 9.16 -9.34
N VAL A 75 13.31 8.68 -8.18
CA VAL A 75 14.68 8.91 -7.69
C VAL A 75 15.70 8.23 -8.59
N LEU A 76 15.42 7.02 -9.11
CA LEU A 76 16.25 6.33 -10.09
C LEU A 76 16.53 7.21 -11.33
N ALA A 77 15.51 7.91 -11.81
CA ALA A 77 15.64 8.80 -12.98
C ALA A 77 16.56 10.00 -12.72
N THR A 78 16.86 10.37 -11.46
CA THR A 78 17.72 11.52 -11.11
C THR A 78 19.20 11.18 -11.02
N ASN A 79 19.61 9.93 -11.17
CA ASN A 79 20.96 9.41 -10.95
C ASN A 79 21.54 9.67 -9.52
N LYS A 80 20.71 10.06 -8.54
CA LYS A 80 21.11 10.30 -7.14
C LYS A 80 20.60 9.22 -6.19
N ILE A 81 20.53 8.00 -6.67
CA ILE A 81 19.87 6.88 -5.99
C ILE A 81 20.64 6.36 -4.77
N ALA A 82 21.98 6.43 -4.77
CA ALA A 82 22.81 5.78 -3.77
C ALA A 82 22.41 6.16 -2.33
N LYS A 83 22.28 7.46 -2.03
CA LYS A 83 21.88 7.91 -0.67
C LYS A 83 20.45 7.51 -0.32
N PHE A 84 19.55 7.51 -1.29
CA PHE A 84 18.15 7.14 -1.08
C PHE A 84 17.95 5.66 -0.77
N MET A 85 18.79 4.79 -1.34
CA MET A 85 18.73 3.34 -1.09
C MET A 85 19.59 2.94 0.11
N ILE A 86 20.88 3.31 0.12
CA ILE A 86 21.84 2.81 1.11
C ILE A 86 21.50 3.27 2.52
N ILE A 87 21.15 4.55 2.73
CA ILE A 87 20.96 5.08 4.09
C ILE A 87 19.77 4.42 4.80
N PRO A 88 18.54 4.35 4.22
CA PRO A 88 17.43 3.71 4.88
C PRO A 88 17.62 2.21 5.06
N ASP A 89 18.19 1.52 4.07
CA ASP A 89 18.38 0.07 4.12
C ASP A 89 19.46 -0.31 5.14
N SER A 90 20.56 0.48 5.24
CA SER A 90 21.58 0.29 6.29
C SER A 90 21.00 0.52 7.68
N PHE A 91 20.10 1.47 7.82
CA PHE A 91 19.42 1.74 9.08
C PHE A 91 18.47 0.60 9.47
N TYR A 92 17.79 0.00 8.47
CA TYR A 92 16.89 -1.13 8.70
C TYR A 92 17.63 -2.40 9.18
N ILE A 93 18.92 -2.58 8.85
CA ILE A 93 19.74 -3.70 9.36
C ILE A 93 19.80 -3.72 10.90
N LEU A 94 19.66 -2.55 11.56
CA LEU A 94 19.63 -2.47 13.03
C LEU A 94 18.45 -3.23 13.66
N VAL A 95 17.45 -3.59 12.89
CA VAL A 95 16.33 -4.44 13.36
C VAL A 95 16.87 -5.75 13.94
N LEU A 96 17.86 -6.38 13.30
CA LEU A 96 18.38 -7.68 13.72
C LEU A 96 18.98 -7.67 15.12
N PRO A 97 20.00 -6.82 15.43
CA PRO A 97 20.56 -6.80 16.77
C PRO A 97 19.58 -6.28 17.82
N VAL A 98 18.76 -5.28 17.49
CA VAL A 98 17.79 -4.70 18.46
C VAL A 98 16.70 -5.74 18.80
N SER A 99 16.12 -6.42 17.82
CA SER A 99 15.11 -7.46 18.06
C SER A 99 15.69 -8.64 18.84
N TYR A 100 16.93 -9.04 18.54
CA TYR A 100 17.63 -10.10 19.30
C TYR A 100 17.77 -9.74 20.79
N PHE A 101 18.26 -8.54 21.09
CA PHE A 101 18.40 -8.09 22.48
C PHE A 101 17.06 -8.03 23.22
N ILE A 102 16.02 -7.48 22.57
CA ILE A 102 14.70 -7.34 23.19
C ILE A 102 14.07 -8.72 23.40
N CYS A 103 14.13 -9.62 22.42
CA CYS A 103 13.60 -10.97 22.56
C CYS A 103 14.34 -11.78 23.65
N ASN A 104 15.65 -11.59 23.79
CA ASN A 104 16.44 -12.26 24.82
C ASN A 104 16.09 -11.78 26.25
N ILE A 105 15.67 -10.54 26.41
CA ILE A 105 15.25 -9.99 27.71
C ILE A 105 13.79 -10.35 28.03
N THR A 106 12.93 -10.34 27.01
CA THR A 106 11.48 -10.48 27.21
C THR A 106 10.95 -11.90 27.01
N GLU A 107 11.75 -12.77 26.40
CA GLU A 107 11.41 -14.16 26.03
C GLU A 107 10.11 -14.28 25.18
N ASN A 108 9.65 -13.15 24.59
CA ASN A 108 8.42 -13.11 23.84
C ASN A 108 8.64 -12.60 22.41
N PRO A 109 8.40 -13.45 21.37
CA PRO A 109 8.61 -13.10 19.95
C PRO A 109 7.76 -11.92 19.44
N ILE A 110 6.67 -11.55 20.12
CA ILE A 110 5.82 -10.42 19.73
C ILE A 110 6.64 -9.12 19.68
N TYR A 111 7.60 -8.94 20.59
CA TYR A 111 8.43 -7.75 20.59
C TYR A 111 9.32 -7.63 19.34
N MET A 112 9.65 -8.75 18.69
CA MET A 112 10.31 -8.72 17.38
C MET A 112 9.41 -8.05 16.32
N ILE A 113 8.11 -8.36 16.32
CA ILE A 113 7.14 -7.74 15.41
C ILE A 113 7.08 -6.23 15.65
N VAL A 114 7.02 -5.82 16.92
CA VAL A 114 7.02 -4.40 17.30
C VAL A 114 8.28 -3.69 16.81
N CYS A 115 9.45 -4.32 16.98
CA CYS A 115 10.72 -3.78 16.46
C CYS A 115 10.68 -3.61 14.94
N ILE A 116 10.24 -4.63 14.20
CA ILE A 116 10.16 -4.61 12.74
C ILE A 116 9.28 -3.44 12.29
N VAL A 117 8.08 -3.31 12.83
CA VAL A 117 7.14 -2.22 12.48
C VAL A 117 7.72 -0.85 12.85
N PHE A 118 8.35 -0.73 14.02
CA PHE A 118 8.97 0.53 14.44
C PHE A 118 10.07 0.98 13.47
N PHE A 119 10.98 0.09 13.10
CA PHE A 119 12.04 0.40 12.15
C PHE A 119 11.52 0.64 10.73
N ASP A 120 10.45 -0.05 10.32
CA ASP A 120 9.79 0.20 9.03
C ASP A 120 9.22 1.61 8.96
N ILE A 121 8.49 2.05 9.98
CA ILE A 121 7.97 3.42 10.08
C ILE A 121 9.10 4.45 10.04
N LEU A 122 10.17 4.21 10.80
CA LEU A 122 11.33 5.11 10.86
C LEU A 122 12.05 5.20 9.51
N THR A 123 12.22 4.05 8.84
CA THR A 123 12.78 3.97 7.48
C THR A 123 11.88 4.69 6.47
N CYS A 124 10.55 4.56 6.59
CA CYS A 124 9.56 5.27 5.79
C CYS A 124 9.69 6.80 5.94
N CYS A 125 9.83 7.31 7.16
CA CYS A 125 10.09 8.72 7.42
C CYS A 125 11.41 9.19 6.80
N LEU A 126 12.46 8.38 6.90
CA LEU A 126 13.78 8.69 6.35
C LEU A 126 13.75 8.71 4.81
N ARG A 127 13.09 7.75 4.17
CA ARG A 127 12.87 7.74 2.70
C ARG A 127 12.09 8.97 2.23
N THR A 128 11.02 9.35 2.96
CA THR A 128 10.24 10.56 2.67
C THR A 128 11.12 11.81 2.70
N TYR A 129 11.95 11.95 3.73
CA TYR A 129 12.89 13.05 3.86
C TYR A 129 13.92 13.07 2.73
N LEU A 130 14.55 11.93 2.42
CA LEU A 130 15.55 11.84 1.35
C LEU A 130 14.94 12.07 -0.04
N ALA A 131 13.74 11.57 -0.30
CA ALA A 131 13.02 11.83 -1.55
C ALA A 131 12.76 13.33 -1.75
N SER A 132 12.40 14.05 -0.69
CA SER A 132 12.18 15.50 -0.77
C SER A 132 13.46 16.30 -1.06
N LYS A 133 14.63 15.75 -0.76
CA LYS A 133 15.93 16.38 -1.09
C LYS A 133 16.43 16.08 -2.49
N VAL A 134 16.05 14.95 -3.06
CA VAL A 134 16.52 14.47 -4.36
C VAL A 134 15.54 14.81 -5.48
N CYS A 135 14.25 14.61 -5.24
CA CYS A 135 13.18 14.93 -6.16
C CYS A 135 12.57 16.30 -5.79
N ILE A 136 11.95 16.96 -6.77
CA ILE A 136 11.21 18.22 -6.56
C ILE A 136 9.85 17.91 -5.92
N ILE A 137 9.86 17.13 -4.84
CA ILE A 137 8.66 16.64 -4.14
C ILE A 137 8.68 17.25 -2.74
N LYS A 138 7.63 17.97 -2.36
CA LYS A 138 7.50 18.52 -1.02
C LYS A 138 6.86 17.50 -0.08
N ILE A 139 7.39 17.37 1.14
CA ILE A 139 6.87 16.45 2.16
C ILE A 139 5.37 16.67 2.40
N GLN A 140 4.95 17.94 2.50
CA GLN A 140 3.54 18.28 2.67
C GLN A 140 2.66 17.78 1.51
N GLU A 141 3.12 17.92 0.27
CA GLU A 141 2.40 17.42 -0.91
C GLU A 141 2.29 15.90 -0.88
N MET A 142 3.34 15.17 -0.46
CA MET A 142 3.27 13.71 -0.27
C MET A 142 2.26 13.31 0.79
N LEU A 143 2.28 13.98 1.95
CA LEU A 143 1.35 13.69 3.04
C LEU A 143 -0.11 13.87 2.62
N PHE A 144 -0.45 14.97 1.96
CA PHE A 144 -1.82 15.26 1.55
C PHE A 144 -2.27 14.55 0.27
N SER A 145 -1.35 14.27 -0.66
CA SER A 145 -1.69 13.67 -1.95
C SER A 145 -1.60 12.15 -1.98
N ILE A 146 -0.79 11.52 -1.11
CA ILE A 146 -0.61 10.08 -1.06
C ILE A 146 -1.12 9.52 0.28
N PHE A 147 -0.48 9.90 1.39
CA PHE A 147 -0.71 9.24 2.67
C PHE A 147 -2.12 9.48 3.23
N LEU A 148 -2.60 10.72 3.21
CA LEU A 148 -3.93 11.04 3.75
C LEU A 148 -5.06 10.34 2.98
N PRO A 149 -5.15 10.38 1.63
CA PRO A 149 -6.15 9.63 0.90
C PRO A 149 -6.05 8.11 1.11
N CYS A 150 -4.84 7.55 1.14
CA CYS A 150 -4.65 6.12 1.40
C CYS A 150 -5.13 5.73 2.81
N LEU A 151 -4.82 6.54 3.83
CA LEU A 151 -5.26 6.29 5.20
C LEU A 151 -6.79 6.36 5.33
N LEU A 152 -7.43 7.36 4.71
CA LEU A 152 -8.90 7.50 4.73
C LEU A 152 -9.58 6.33 4.01
N VAL A 153 -9.07 5.92 2.85
CA VAL A 153 -9.60 4.75 2.14
C VAL A 153 -9.39 3.48 2.96
N ALA A 154 -8.21 3.28 3.56
CA ALA A 154 -7.92 2.12 4.40
C ALA A 154 -8.86 2.05 5.60
N SER A 155 -9.01 3.15 6.35
CA SER A 155 -9.85 3.19 7.57
C SER A 155 -11.32 2.89 7.27
N LEU A 156 -11.88 3.50 6.22
CA LEU A 156 -13.25 3.26 5.81
C LEU A 156 -13.45 1.82 5.30
N SER A 157 -12.51 1.33 4.46
CA SER A 157 -12.58 -0.04 3.94
C SER A 157 -12.39 -1.09 5.03
N CYS A 158 -11.50 -0.87 5.98
CA CYS A 158 -11.34 -1.75 7.13
C CYS A 158 -12.60 -1.80 7.99
N LEU A 159 -13.25 -0.66 8.22
CA LEU A 159 -14.51 -0.61 8.96
C LEU A 159 -15.60 -1.43 8.26
N CYS A 160 -15.77 -1.22 6.95
CA CYS A 160 -16.75 -1.98 6.17
C CYS A 160 -16.41 -3.48 6.11
N CYS A 161 -15.14 -3.83 5.91
CA CYS A 161 -14.69 -5.21 5.88
C CYS A 161 -14.87 -5.90 7.25
N TYR A 162 -14.66 -5.19 8.35
CA TYR A 162 -14.95 -5.69 9.70
C TYR A 162 -16.43 -6.06 9.84
N VAL A 163 -17.35 -5.16 9.48
CA VAL A 163 -18.79 -5.43 9.53
C VAL A 163 -19.15 -6.64 8.65
N LEU A 164 -18.62 -6.72 7.43
CA LEU A 164 -18.83 -7.86 6.54
C LEU A 164 -18.27 -9.16 7.15
N SER A 165 -17.15 -9.10 7.82
CA SER A 165 -16.53 -10.27 8.45
C SER A 165 -17.36 -10.85 9.60
N LEU A 166 -18.20 -10.07 10.25
CA LEU A 166 -19.11 -10.54 11.30
C LEU A 166 -20.30 -11.34 10.73
N ILE A 167 -20.68 -11.04 9.47
CA ILE A 167 -21.86 -11.66 8.82
C ILE A 167 -21.45 -12.88 8.00
N THR A 168 -20.21 -12.89 7.45
CA THR A 168 -19.73 -13.97 6.57
C THR A 168 -19.19 -15.15 7.39
N SER A 169 -19.51 -16.38 6.94
CA SER A 169 -19.03 -17.61 7.58
C SER A 169 -17.53 -17.85 7.38
N TYR A 170 -16.92 -18.64 8.26
CA TYR A 170 -15.51 -19.08 8.18
C TYR A 170 -15.38 -20.29 7.25
N THR A 171 -15.77 -20.10 5.96
CA THR A 171 -15.70 -21.09 4.89
C THR A 171 -15.05 -20.48 3.65
N ILE A 172 -14.64 -21.30 2.70
CA ILE A 172 -14.06 -20.81 1.43
C ILE A 172 -15.07 -19.92 0.70
N SER A 173 -16.35 -20.33 0.64
CA SER A 173 -17.42 -19.53 0.06
C SER A 173 -17.62 -18.20 0.78
N GLY A 174 -17.60 -18.20 2.12
CA GLY A 174 -17.67 -16.98 2.93
C GLY A 174 -16.50 -16.03 2.69
N PHE A 175 -15.29 -16.55 2.51
CA PHE A 175 -14.12 -15.75 2.16
C PHE A 175 -14.23 -15.15 0.75
N CYS A 176 -14.72 -15.93 -0.24
CA CYS A 176 -14.96 -15.41 -1.60
C CYS A 176 -16.02 -14.29 -1.60
N ILE A 177 -17.11 -14.47 -0.85
CA ILE A 177 -18.15 -13.43 -0.69
C ILE A 177 -17.54 -12.17 -0.05
N LEU A 178 -16.75 -12.32 1.02
CA LEU A 178 -16.07 -11.20 1.67
C LEU A 178 -15.16 -10.44 0.69
N LEU A 179 -14.34 -11.16 -0.11
CA LEU A 179 -13.48 -10.59 -1.14
C LEU A 179 -14.28 -9.79 -2.17
N ILE A 180 -15.33 -10.36 -2.72
CA ILE A 180 -16.14 -9.72 -3.77
C ILE A 180 -16.85 -8.49 -3.21
N CYS A 181 -17.54 -8.62 -2.08
CA CYS A 181 -18.26 -7.50 -1.46
C CYS A 181 -17.30 -6.37 -1.04
N ASN A 182 -16.17 -6.72 -0.41
CA ASN A 182 -15.16 -5.72 -0.05
C ASN A 182 -14.61 -5.01 -1.29
N SER A 183 -14.38 -5.73 -2.40
CA SER A 183 -13.88 -5.13 -3.64
C SER A 183 -14.85 -4.10 -4.21
N PHE A 184 -16.14 -4.37 -4.23
CA PHE A 184 -17.15 -3.39 -4.67
C PHE A 184 -17.19 -2.16 -3.75
N ILE A 185 -17.20 -2.36 -2.45
CA ILE A 185 -17.20 -1.28 -1.47
C ILE A 185 -15.93 -0.45 -1.60
N LEU A 186 -14.76 -1.10 -1.75
CA LEU A 186 -13.48 -0.43 -1.92
C LEU A 186 -13.45 0.44 -3.18
N ILE A 187 -13.97 -0.05 -4.31
CA ILE A 187 -14.10 0.77 -5.54
C ILE A 187 -14.92 2.02 -5.27
N CYS A 188 -16.06 1.91 -4.58
CA CYS A 188 -16.90 3.06 -4.24
C CYS A 188 -16.14 4.04 -3.33
N ILE A 189 -15.45 3.55 -2.29
CA ILE A 189 -14.68 4.40 -1.37
C ILE A 189 -13.52 5.09 -2.11
N ILE A 190 -12.77 4.37 -2.95
CA ILE A 190 -11.69 4.95 -3.77
C ILE A 190 -12.25 6.07 -4.65
N TYR A 191 -13.37 5.82 -5.33
CA TYR A 191 -13.97 6.83 -6.21
C TYR A 191 -14.46 8.06 -5.42
N LEU A 192 -15.08 7.87 -4.25
CA LEU A 192 -15.66 8.97 -3.46
C LEU A 192 -14.58 9.78 -2.74
N VAL A 193 -13.64 9.12 -2.09
CA VAL A 193 -12.70 9.70 -1.12
C VAL A 193 -11.25 9.66 -1.64
N GLY A 194 -10.84 8.57 -2.28
CA GLY A 194 -9.45 8.35 -2.68
C GLY A 194 -8.99 9.19 -3.86
N LEU A 195 -9.91 9.52 -4.79
CA LEU A 195 -9.59 10.23 -6.02
C LEU A 195 -9.83 11.73 -5.91
N SER A 196 -8.87 12.52 -6.38
CA SER A 196 -9.03 13.96 -6.58
C SER A 196 -9.98 14.26 -7.75
N SER A 197 -10.57 15.47 -7.78
CA SER A 197 -11.48 15.89 -8.86
C SER A 197 -10.85 15.79 -10.26
N LYS A 198 -9.54 16.05 -10.37
CA LYS A 198 -8.81 15.92 -11.64
C LYS A 198 -8.64 14.45 -12.08
N GLU A 199 -8.42 13.54 -11.14
CA GLU A 199 -8.30 12.10 -11.41
C GLU A 199 -9.66 11.51 -11.81
N LYS A 200 -10.73 11.89 -11.11
CA LYS A 200 -12.11 11.52 -11.48
C LYS A 200 -12.44 11.94 -12.91
N TYR A 201 -12.07 13.18 -13.30
CA TYR A 201 -12.29 13.66 -14.66
C TYR A 201 -11.56 12.82 -15.70
N ILE A 202 -10.30 12.42 -15.44
CA ILE A 202 -9.52 11.58 -16.36
C ILE A 202 -10.16 10.20 -16.52
N ILE A 203 -10.57 9.57 -15.41
CA ILE A 203 -11.21 8.24 -15.43
C ILE A 203 -12.52 8.31 -16.21
N ASN A 204 -13.36 9.30 -15.95
CA ASN A 204 -14.63 9.48 -16.65
C ASN A 204 -14.43 9.73 -18.15
N LYS A 205 -13.42 10.52 -18.53
CA LYS A 205 -13.07 10.74 -19.93
C LYS A 205 -12.60 9.48 -20.64
N LEU A 206 -11.74 8.67 -19.99
CA LEU A 206 -11.27 7.39 -20.53
C LEU A 206 -12.44 6.38 -20.68
N SER A 207 -13.34 6.32 -19.71
CA SER A 207 -14.54 5.48 -19.78
C SER A 207 -15.42 5.87 -20.96
N LEU A 208 -15.64 7.17 -21.22
CA LEU A 208 -16.41 7.65 -22.37
C LEU A 208 -15.76 7.31 -23.72
N ILE A 209 -14.43 7.37 -23.81
CA ILE A 209 -13.70 7.01 -25.03
C ILE A 209 -13.86 5.53 -25.33
N HIS A 210 -13.75 4.65 -24.34
CA HIS A 210 -13.92 3.21 -24.51
C HIS A 210 -15.37 2.82 -24.90
N ILE A 211 -16.36 3.59 -24.46
CA ILE A 211 -17.78 3.36 -24.85
C ILE A 211 -18.05 3.86 -26.27
N SER A 212 -17.34 4.92 -26.72
CA SER A 212 -17.58 5.55 -28.02
C SER A 212 -16.79 4.93 -29.18
N GLU A 213 -15.77 4.11 -28.93
CA GLU A 213 -14.89 3.51 -29.96
C GLU A 213 -15.18 2.06 -30.43
N PRO A 214 -16.18 1.30 -29.97
CA PRO A 214 -16.38 -0.05 -30.51
C PRO A 214 -16.84 -0.10 -31.96
N THR A 215 -17.14 1.05 -32.60
CA THR A 215 -17.71 1.10 -33.95
C THR A 215 -16.72 1.43 -35.08
N ARG A 216 -15.50 1.89 -34.79
CA ARG A 216 -14.53 2.25 -35.84
C ARG A 216 -13.64 1.10 -36.36
N LEU A 217 -13.47 0.01 -35.58
CA LEU A 217 -12.64 -1.14 -36.00
C LEU A 217 -13.39 -2.23 -36.81
N ARG A 218 -14.66 -2.02 -37.17
CA ARG A 218 -15.45 -2.96 -37.99
C ARG A 218 -15.62 -2.53 -39.45
N ARG A 219 -14.86 -1.55 -39.91
CA ARG A 219 -14.86 -1.13 -41.33
C ARG A 219 -13.43 -1.01 -41.85
N ILE A 220 -12.74 -2.14 -41.93
CA ILE A 220 -11.64 -2.37 -42.88
C ILE A 220 -11.74 -3.85 -43.30
#